data_894cdaae3218f5277b4e16e137a2281f
#
_entry.id   894cdaae3218f5277b4e16e137a2281f
#
_cell.length_a   1.000
_cell.length_b   1.000
_cell.length_c   1.000
_cell.angle_alpha   90.00
_cell.angle_beta   90.00
_cell.angle_gamma   90.00
#
_symmetry.space_group_name_H-M   'P 1'
#
loop_
_entity.id
_entity.type
_entity.pdbx_description
1 polymer ?
#
loop_
_entity_poly.entity_id
_entity_poly.type
_entity_poly.pdbx_seq_one_letter_code
_entity_poly.pdbx_strand_id
1 'polypeptide(L)'
;MKLFLGHGLKFFATALAILLLCESMYFYLGYYQDKVNGSEVYYALTKSKSQVNKKYRVLIIGDSVALQLYPATKDYDDIISLTCNAAISIAGFYFLMNNYFKTNPNFLPDEVIFLVNPFTLSNNLSVLSFHYFLKPFYNDEYYPEITPSLLDRIHEIPYYWLSQVPFVRSSSYCVNYSLDPPKWAWISPIANDYLRKSYELAESKNVKFKLIPSPIRLDRENEIMSAIQASINNKESDLLNLDIMQNYISMINFMDTSCFFDNIHFKTQDIPKAYLIQYDK
;
A
#
# COMPACT_ATOMS: atom_id res chain seq x y z
N MET A 1 -38.72 33.76 -10.51
CA MET A 1 -38.27 32.59 -9.77
C MET A 1 -38.04 31.37 -10.68
N LYS A 2 -39.02 30.89 -11.49
CA LYS A 2 -38.83 29.72 -12.40
C LYS A 2 -37.72 29.91 -13.44
N LEU A 3 -37.51 31.09 -14.02
CA LEU A 3 -36.44 31.37 -14.97
C LEU A 3 -35.06 31.29 -14.32
N PHE A 4 -34.91 31.79 -13.09
CA PHE A 4 -33.64 31.76 -12.35
C PHE A 4 -33.25 30.34 -11.96
N LEU A 5 -34.18 29.51 -11.53
CA LEU A 5 -33.99 28.10 -11.25
C LEU A 5 -33.56 27.32 -12.51
N GLY A 6 -34.16 27.62 -13.66
CA GLY A 6 -33.79 26.99 -14.94
C GLY A 6 -32.38 27.32 -15.41
N HIS A 7 -31.91 28.55 -15.21
CA HIS A 7 -30.56 28.95 -15.55
C HIS A 7 -29.52 28.37 -14.55
N GLY A 8 -29.85 28.35 -13.27
CA GLY A 8 -28.99 27.72 -12.25
C GLY A 8 -28.81 26.23 -12.48
N LEU A 9 -29.88 25.51 -12.83
CA LEU A 9 -29.79 24.08 -13.13
C LEU A 9 -28.94 23.78 -14.37
N LYS A 10 -29.11 24.60 -15.45
CA LYS A 10 -28.28 24.48 -16.67
C LYS A 10 -26.80 24.73 -16.39
N PHE A 11 -26.50 25.78 -15.61
CA PHE A 11 -25.13 26.09 -15.20
C PHE A 11 -24.49 24.92 -14.41
N PHE A 12 -25.24 24.38 -13.46
CA PHE A 12 -24.75 23.25 -12.63
C PHE A 12 -24.54 21.99 -13.45
N ALA A 13 -25.47 21.68 -14.37
CA ALA A 13 -25.34 20.53 -15.28
C ALA A 13 -24.14 20.69 -16.23
N THR A 14 -23.90 21.89 -16.73
CA THR A 14 -22.77 22.18 -17.62
C THR A 14 -21.45 22.08 -16.85
N ALA A 15 -21.37 22.64 -15.64
CA ALA A 15 -20.17 22.56 -14.80
C ALA A 15 -19.86 21.09 -14.43
N LEU A 16 -20.88 20.31 -14.08
CA LEU A 16 -20.75 18.89 -13.80
C LEU A 16 -20.27 18.09 -15.02
N ALA A 17 -20.84 18.39 -16.22
CA ALA A 17 -20.41 17.73 -17.45
C ALA A 17 -18.95 18.04 -17.80
N ILE A 18 -18.49 19.28 -17.59
CA ILE A 18 -17.10 19.68 -17.79
C ILE A 18 -16.18 18.95 -16.81
N LEU A 19 -16.56 18.86 -15.53
CA LEU A 19 -15.79 18.14 -14.53
C LEU A 19 -15.66 16.65 -14.88
N LEU A 20 -16.75 16.01 -15.30
CA LEU A 20 -16.75 14.60 -15.72
C LEU A 20 -15.88 14.38 -16.97
N LEU A 21 -15.93 15.33 -17.90
CA LEU A 21 -15.09 15.27 -19.11
C LEU A 21 -13.60 15.39 -18.76
N CYS A 22 -13.25 16.38 -17.92
CA CYS A 22 -11.89 16.56 -17.46
C CYS A 22 -11.35 15.33 -16.75
N GLU A 23 -12.11 14.76 -15.81
CA GLU A 23 -11.72 13.55 -15.09
C GLU A 23 -11.56 12.35 -16.03
N SER A 24 -12.48 12.18 -16.96
CA SER A 24 -12.37 11.12 -17.96
C SER A 24 -11.13 11.29 -18.84
N MET A 25 -10.83 12.51 -19.28
CA MET A 25 -9.61 12.79 -20.03
C MET A 25 -8.35 12.50 -19.20
N TYR A 26 -8.31 12.92 -17.93
CA TYR A 26 -7.20 12.62 -17.03
C TYR A 26 -6.99 11.13 -16.91
N PHE A 27 -8.07 10.36 -16.70
CA PHE A 27 -8.02 8.91 -16.56
C PHE A 27 -7.53 8.22 -17.84
N TYR A 28 -8.09 8.56 -19.00
CA TYR A 28 -7.74 7.95 -20.29
C TYR A 28 -6.35 8.33 -20.80
N LEU A 29 -5.86 9.52 -20.46
CA LEU A 29 -4.52 9.97 -20.88
C LEU A 29 -3.41 9.45 -19.96
N GLY A 30 -3.73 8.64 -18.95
CA GLY A 30 -2.74 8.12 -18.00
C GLY A 30 -2.09 9.19 -17.12
N TYR A 31 -2.66 10.40 -17.09
CA TYR A 31 -2.09 11.55 -16.38
C TYR A 31 -1.94 11.32 -14.88
N TYR A 32 -2.75 10.41 -14.34
CA TYR A 32 -2.68 10.00 -12.93
C TYR A 32 -1.42 9.21 -12.60
N GLN A 33 -0.86 8.49 -13.56
CA GLN A 33 0.31 7.67 -13.33
C GLN A 33 1.57 8.51 -13.06
N ASP A 34 1.64 9.72 -13.64
CA ASP A 34 2.89 10.48 -13.66
C ASP A 34 2.87 11.80 -12.88
N LYS A 35 1.70 12.38 -12.57
CA LYS A 35 1.61 13.80 -12.16
C LYS A 35 0.70 14.13 -10.98
N VAL A 36 0.03 13.14 -10.38
CA VAL A 36 -0.86 13.36 -9.23
C VAL A 36 -0.20 12.83 -7.96
N ASN A 37 -0.46 13.44 -6.82
CA ASN A 37 -0.07 12.89 -5.53
C ASN A 37 -0.61 11.45 -5.41
N GLY A 38 0.28 10.48 -5.21
CA GLY A 38 -0.07 9.05 -5.23
C GLY A 38 0.05 8.39 -6.60
N SER A 39 0.68 9.04 -7.57
CA SER A 39 0.96 8.47 -8.91
C SER A 39 1.65 7.11 -8.84
N GLU A 40 2.53 6.90 -7.85
CA GLU A 40 3.21 5.63 -7.61
C GLU A 40 2.23 4.49 -7.29
N VAL A 41 1.11 4.77 -6.61
CA VAL A 41 0.06 3.77 -6.34
C VAL A 41 -0.67 3.39 -7.62
N TYR A 42 -1.03 4.38 -8.44
CA TYR A 42 -1.67 4.13 -9.73
C TYR A 42 -0.75 3.38 -10.69
N TYR A 43 0.54 3.71 -10.69
CA TYR A 43 1.54 3.00 -11.47
C TYR A 43 1.65 1.53 -11.04
N ALA A 44 1.83 1.27 -9.75
CA ALA A 44 1.89 -0.08 -9.21
C ALA A 44 0.59 -0.86 -9.48
N LEU A 45 -0.57 -0.22 -9.34
CA LEU A 45 -1.87 -0.80 -9.65
C LEU A 45 -1.99 -1.20 -11.12
N THR A 46 -1.63 -0.31 -12.05
CA THR A 46 -1.65 -0.60 -13.48
C THR A 46 -0.68 -1.72 -13.83
N LYS A 47 0.54 -1.67 -13.29
CA LYS A 47 1.55 -2.69 -13.51
C LYS A 47 1.12 -4.05 -12.95
N SER A 48 0.43 -4.09 -11.80
CA SER A 48 -0.09 -5.33 -11.21
C SER A 48 -1.15 -6.03 -12.10
N LYS A 49 -1.85 -5.26 -12.93
CA LYS A 49 -2.87 -5.74 -13.88
C LYS A 49 -2.32 -5.96 -15.28
N SER A 50 -1.04 -5.73 -15.51
CA SER A 50 -0.42 -5.93 -16.83
C SER A 50 -0.01 -7.39 -17.02
N GLN A 51 -0.24 -7.91 -18.22
CA GLN A 51 0.24 -9.23 -18.60
C GLN A 51 1.75 -9.21 -18.78
N VAL A 52 2.41 -10.23 -18.27
CA VAL A 52 3.83 -10.47 -18.49
C VAL A 52 4.04 -11.62 -19.47
N ASN A 53 5.16 -11.61 -20.19
CA ASN A 53 5.49 -12.61 -21.20
C ASN A 53 6.61 -13.58 -20.73
N LYS A 54 7.08 -13.42 -19.50
CA LYS A 54 8.08 -14.28 -18.87
C LYS A 54 7.77 -14.47 -17.39
N LYS A 55 8.29 -15.55 -16.81
CA LYS A 55 8.28 -15.75 -15.36
C LYS A 55 9.39 -14.92 -14.73
N TYR A 56 9.04 -14.14 -13.71
CA TYR A 56 10.00 -13.51 -12.82
C TYR A 56 10.27 -14.41 -11.63
N ARG A 57 11.48 -14.41 -11.10
CA ARG A 57 11.84 -15.17 -9.90
C ARG A 57 11.18 -14.56 -8.66
N VAL A 58 11.17 -13.23 -8.56
CA VAL A 58 10.71 -12.51 -7.39
C VAL A 58 9.68 -11.44 -7.74
N LEU A 59 8.60 -11.38 -6.96
CA LEU A 59 7.68 -10.26 -6.91
C LEU A 59 7.95 -9.46 -5.62
N ILE A 60 8.40 -8.22 -5.75
CA ILE A 60 8.60 -7.31 -4.61
C ILE A 60 7.43 -6.35 -4.52
N ILE A 61 6.83 -6.28 -3.34
CA ILE A 61 5.79 -5.31 -2.99
C ILE A 61 6.23 -4.62 -1.71
N GLY A 62 6.00 -3.33 -1.59
CA GLY A 62 6.41 -2.65 -0.38
C GLY A 62 6.13 -1.15 -0.37
N ASP A 63 6.54 -0.53 0.71
CA ASP A 63 6.28 0.88 1.02
C ASP A 63 7.26 1.85 0.33
N SER A 64 7.25 3.10 0.74
CA SER A 64 8.10 4.15 0.17
C SER A 64 9.60 3.90 0.33
N VAL A 65 10.01 3.17 1.37
CA VAL A 65 11.42 2.76 1.53
C VAL A 65 11.75 1.66 0.52
N ALA A 66 10.87 0.69 0.37
CA ALA A 66 11.01 -0.33 -0.68
C ALA A 66 11.01 0.30 -2.08
N LEU A 67 10.24 1.38 -2.30
CA LEU A 67 10.24 2.13 -3.54
C LEU A 67 11.59 2.80 -3.82
N GLN A 68 12.30 3.28 -2.79
CA GLN A 68 13.66 3.79 -2.95
C GLN A 68 14.65 2.69 -3.34
N LEU A 69 14.47 1.47 -2.83
CA LEU A 69 15.32 0.31 -3.09
C LEU A 69 15.05 -0.33 -4.45
N TYR A 70 13.78 -0.54 -4.75
CA TYR A 70 13.27 -1.19 -5.95
C TYR A 70 12.16 -0.38 -6.61
N PRO A 71 12.47 0.76 -7.26
CA PRO A 71 11.45 1.57 -7.93
C PRO A 71 10.60 0.73 -8.88
N ALA A 72 9.27 0.82 -8.74
CA ALA A 72 8.34 0.08 -9.60
C ALA A 72 8.44 0.50 -11.07
N THR A 73 8.93 1.70 -11.34
CA THR A 73 9.16 2.24 -12.69
C THR A 73 10.41 1.66 -13.38
N LYS A 74 11.26 0.95 -12.64
CA LYS A 74 12.48 0.36 -13.18
C LYS A 74 12.23 -1.09 -13.59
N ASP A 75 12.84 -1.50 -14.68
CA ASP A 75 12.84 -2.89 -15.12
C ASP A 75 14.04 -3.64 -14.54
N TYR A 76 13.80 -4.90 -14.15
CA TYR A 76 14.78 -5.82 -13.63
C TYR A 76 14.66 -7.15 -14.37
N ASP A 77 15.77 -7.89 -14.48
CA ASP A 77 15.76 -9.15 -15.23
C ASP A 77 14.90 -10.23 -14.57
N ASP A 78 15.06 -10.44 -13.27
CA ASP A 78 14.41 -11.51 -12.50
C ASP A 78 13.38 -11.04 -11.49
N ILE A 79 13.21 -9.73 -11.36
CA ILE A 79 12.37 -9.11 -10.34
C ILE A 79 11.27 -8.31 -11.02
N ILE A 80 10.04 -8.45 -10.55
CA ILE A 80 8.99 -7.47 -10.80
C ILE A 80 8.71 -6.69 -9.53
N SER A 81 8.78 -5.36 -9.62
CA SER A 81 8.52 -4.48 -8.49
C SER A 81 7.16 -3.81 -8.62
N LEU A 82 6.38 -3.88 -7.54
CA LEU A 82 5.11 -3.18 -7.33
C LEU A 82 5.18 -2.33 -6.07
N THR A 83 6.36 -1.79 -5.76
CA THR A 83 6.57 -0.92 -4.61
C THR A 83 5.91 0.44 -4.82
N CYS A 84 5.36 1.03 -3.77
CA CYS A 84 4.67 2.32 -3.85
C CYS A 84 4.73 3.10 -2.53
N ASN A 85 3.60 3.41 -1.92
CA ASN A 85 3.50 4.23 -0.73
C ASN A 85 2.95 3.42 0.47
N ALA A 86 3.54 3.60 1.66
CA ALA A 86 3.07 2.98 2.91
C ALA A 86 1.61 3.30 3.22
N ALA A 87 1.09 4.41 2.68
CA ALA A 87 -0.27 4.86 2.93
C ALA A 87 -1.34 3.88 2.45
N ILE A 88 -1.05 3.02 1.44
CA ILE A 88 -2.01 1.99 1.02
C ILE A 88 -2.13 0.83 2.02
N SER A 89 -1.35 0.84 3.09
CA SER A 89 -1.27 -0.21 4.11
C SER A 89 -0.97 -1.61 3.54
N ILE A 90 -0.95 -2.62 4.38
CA ILE A 90 -0.80 -4.02 3.95
C ILE A 90 -2.00 -4.47 3.09
N ALA A 91 -3.17 -3.84 3.26
CA ALA A 91 -4.33 -4.13 2.42
C ALA A 91 -4.06 -3.83 0.93
N GLY A 92 -3.49 -2.66 0.63
CA GLY A 92 -3.13 -2.31 -0.74
C GLY A 92 -2.06 -3.25 -1.31
N PHE A 93 -1.10 -3.68 -0.50
CA PHE A 93 -0.08 -4.64 -0.94
C PHE A 93 -0.69 -6.00 -1.30
N TYR A 94 -1.63 -6.48 -0.49
CA TYR A 94 -2.40 -7.68 -0.84
C TYR A 94 -3.17 -7.52 -2.16
N PHE A 95 -3.84 -6.38 -2.38
CA PHE A 95 -4.56 -6.14 -3.62
C PHE A 95 -3.64 -6.13 -4.85
N LEU A 96 -2.46 -5.53 -4.74
CA LEU A 96 -1.46 -5.56 -5.81
C LEU A 96 -0.98 -6.99 -6.11
N MET A 97 -0.68 -7.78 -5.08
CA MET A 97 -0.31 -9.18 -5.20
C MET A 97 -1.42 -10.01 -5.86
N ASN A 98 -2.65 -9.87 -5.40
CA ASN A 98 -3.81 -10.59 -5.92
C ASN A 98 -4.08 -10.25 -7.39
N ASN A 99 -3.98 -8.97 -7.76
CA ASN A 99 -4.07 -8.55 -9.16
C ASN A 99 -3.02 -9.25 -10.03
N TYR A 100 -1.76 -9.21 -9.59
CA TYR A 100 -0.68 -9.84 -10.33
C TYR A 100 -0.92 -11.34 -10.53
N PHE A 101 -1.34 -12.05 -9.50
CA PHE A 101 -1.62 -13.47 -9.56
C PHE A 101 -2.83 -13.81 -10.46
N LYS A 102 -3.88 -13.00 -10.41
CA LYS A 102 -5.07 -13.15 -11.28
C LYS A 102 -4.74 -12.89 -12.75
N THR A 103 -3.91 -11.87 -13.01
CA THR A 103 -3.56 -11.48 -14.38
C THR A 103 -2.54 -12.41 -15.02
N ASN A 104 -1.64 -12.99 -14.22
CA ASN A 104 -0.50 -13.79 -14.70
C ASN A 104 -0.47 -15.21 -14.11
N PRO A 105 -1.55 -16.02 -14.21
CA PRO A 105 -1.64 -17.32 -13.55
C PRO A 105 -0.59 -18.34 -14.04
N ASN A 106 -0.08 -18.17 -15.28
CA ASN A 106 0.93 -19.03 -15.87
C ASN A 106 2.38 -18.55 -15.61
N PHE A 107 2.56 -17.38 -15.04
CA PHE A 107 3.85 -16.74 -14.80
C PHE A 107 3.99 -16.29 -13.35
N LEU A 108 3.49 -17.11 -12.41
CA LEU A 108 3.65 -16.82 -10.99
C LEU A 108 5.13 -16.83 -10.60
N PRO A 109 5.58 -15.93 -9.71
CA PRO A 109 6.95 -15.88 -9.26
C PRO A 109 7.28 -17.11 -8.38
N ASP A 110 8.57 -17.36 -8.14
CA ASP A 110 8.98 -18.37 -7.17
C ASP A 110 8.75 -17.87 -5.73
N GLU A 111 8.92 -16.56 -5.52
CA GLU A 111 8.67 -15.94 -4.23
C GLU A 111 8.06 -14.55 -4.34
N VAL A 112 7.25 -14.20 -3.33
CA VAL A 112 6.77 -12.85 -3.07
C VAL A 112 7.45 -12.31 -1.83
N ILE A 113 7.99 -11.10 -1.93
CA ILE A 113 8.60 -10.38 -0.82
C ILE A 113 7.77 -9.14 -0.51
N PHE A 114 7.22 -9.07 0.70
CA PHE A 114 6.76 -7.81 1.25
C PHE A 114 7.93 -7.15 1.97
N LEU A 115 8.48 -6.10 1.34
CA LEU A 115 9.55 -5.29 1.89
C LEU A 115 8.96 -4.05 2.53
N VAL A 116 8.83 -4.06 3.84
CA VAL A 116 8.03 -3.06 4.56
C VAL A 116 8.73 -2.54 5.81
N ASN A 117 8.57 -1.26 6.06
CA ASN A 117 9.04 -0.66 7.30
C ASN A 117 8.15 -1.14 8.48
N PRO A 118 8.72 -1.44 9.66
CA PRO A 118 7.94 -1.83 10.84
C PRO A 118 6.80 -0.86 11.20
N PHE A 119 6.93 0.43 10.92
CA PHE A 119 5.82 1.38 11.10
C PHE A 119 4.65 1.14 10.14
N THR A 120 4.88 0.52 8.97
CA THR A 120 3.82 0.19 8.02
C THR A 120 2.86 -0.86 8.59
N LEU A 121 3.34 -1.73 9.49
CA LEU A 121 2.48 -2.74 10.14
C LEU A 121 1.50 -2.13 11.15
N SER A 122 1.78 -0.95 11.68
CA SER A 122 0.86 -0.23 12.56
C SER A 122 -0.18 0.61 11.81
N ASN A 123 -0.06 0.74 10.48
CA ASN A 123 -0.97 1.54 9.68
C ASN A 123 -2.38 0.91 9.64
N ASN A 124 -3.32 1.59 10.28
CA ASN A 124 -4.74 1.22 10.30
C ASN A 124 -5.62 2.30 9.62
N LEU A 125 -5.06 3.00 8.65
CA LEU A 125 -5.73 4.10 7.97
C LEU A 125 -6.23 5.21 8.92
N SER A 126 -5.54 5.36 10.06
CA SER A 126 -5.88 6.36 11.08
C SER A 126 -5.59 7.80 10.64
N VAL A 127 -4.86 7.98 9.56
CA VAL A 127 -4.61 9.29 8.95
C VAL A 127 -5.40 9.38 7.65
N LEU A 128 -6.14 10.45 7.48
CA LEU A 128 -7.06 10.62 6.37
C LEU A 128 -6.39 10.55 4.99
N SER A 129 -5.16 11.05 4.89
CA SER A 129 -4.37 10.93 3.65
C SER A 129 -4.16 9.48 3.22
N PHE A 130 -4.15 8.52 4.16
CA PHE A 130 -4.00 7.10 3.83
C PHE A 130 -5.21 6.58 3.05
N HIS A 131 -6.42 7.01 3.41
CA HIS A 131 -7.63 6.68 2.64
C HIS A 131 -7.56 7.19 1.21
N TYR A 132 -6.99 8.37 0.99
CA TYR A 132 -6.79 8.90 -0.35
C TYR A 132 -5.97 7.95 -1.23
N PHE A 133 -4.87 7.42 -0.72
CA PHE A 133 -4.02 6.49 -1.46
C PHE A 133 -4.68 5.12 -1.68
N LEU A 134 -5.54 4.68 -0.75
CA LEU A 134 -6.24 3.39 -0.88
C LEU A 134 -7.53 3.48 -1.71
N LYS A 135 -8.05 4.69 -2.01
CA LYS A 135 -9.27 4.89 -2.82
C LYS A 135 -9.32 4.10 -4.14
N PRO A 136 -8.22 3.92 -4.91
CA PRO A 136 -8.26 3.14 -6.14
C PRO A 136 -8.77 1.71 -5.96
N PHE A 137 -8.71 1.18 -4.72
CA PHE A 137 -9.19 -0.15 -4.37
C PHE A 137 -10.62 -0.16 -3.79
N TYR A 138 -11.29 0.99 -3.61
CA TYR A 138 -12.65 1.07 -3.09
C TYR A 138 -13.68 0.95 -4.23
N ASN A 139 -13.79 -0.23 -4.81
CA ASN A 139 -14.74 -0.50 -5.89
C ASN A 139 -15.15 -1.98 -5.92
N ASP A 140 -16.16 -2.30 -6.74
CA ASP A 140 -16.77 -3.63 -6.81
C ASP A 140 -15.78 -4.75 -7.11
N GLU A 141 -14.70 -4.46 -7.83
CA GLU A 141 -13.66 -5.44 -8.15
C GLU A 141 -12.95 -5.98 -6.89
N TYR A 142 -12.72 -5.10 -5.91
CA TYR A 142 -12.00 -5.44 -4.68
C TYR A 142 -12.95 -5.72 -3.50
N TYR A 143 -14.22 -5.38 -3.62
CA TYR A 143 -15.18 -5.52 -2.53
C TYR A 143 -15.23 -6.92 -1.92
N PRO A 144 -15.17 -8.03 -2.71
CA PRO A 144 -15.12 -9.39 -2.16
C PRO A 144 -13.87 -9.70 -1.31
N GLU A 145 -12.84 -8.91 -1.46
CA GLU A 145 -11.56 -9.08 -0.76
C GLU A 145 -11.41 -8.15 0.45
N ILE A 146 -12.37 -7.21 0.65
CA ILE A 146 -12.35 -6.27 1.78
C ILE A 146 -12.69 -7.03 3.06
N THR A 147 -11.79 -6.97 4.05
CA THR A 147 -12.02 -7.56 5.38
C THR A 147 -12.91 -6.66 6.24
N PRO A 148 -13.56 -7.21 7.29
CA PRO A 148 -14.33 -6.40 8.23
C PRO A 148 -13.52 -5.25 8.83
N SER A 149 -12.26 -5.49 9.19
CA SER A 149 -11.37 -4.47 9.77
C SER A 149 -11.12 -3.28 8.82
N LEU A 150 -11.00 -3.55 7.52
CA LEU A 150 -10.87 -2.49 6.52
C LEU A 150 -12.21 -1.81 6.24
N LEU A 151 -13.31 -2.59 6.17
CA LEU A 151 -14.64 -2.06 5.91
C LEU A 151 -15.08 -1.09 7.00
N ASP A 152 -14.85 -1.43 8.26
CA ASP A 152 -15.14 -0.55 9.40
C ASP A 152 -14.42 0.79 9.26
N ARG A 153 -13.14 0.77 8.87
CA ARG A 153 -12.37 2.00 8.64
C ARG A 153 -12.88 2.81 7.44
N ILE A 154 -13.29 2.15 6.37
CA ILE A 154 -13.90 2.83 5.21
C ILE A 154 -15.18 3.54 5.63
N HIS A 155 -16.00 2.90 6.45
CA HIS A 155 -17.28 3.47 6.92
C HIS A 155 -17.11 4.66 7.90
N GLU A 156 -16.00 4.75 8.58
CA GLU A 156 -15.67 5.91 9.42
C GLU A 156 -15.36 7.18 8.60
N ILE A 157 -15.07 7.07 7.30
CA ILE A 157 -14.78 8.22 6.44
C ILE A 157 -16.08 8.97 6.16
N PRO A 158 -16.17 10.29 6.46
CA PRO A 158 -17.29 11.09 6.05
C PRO A 158 -17.51 11.04 4.54
N TYR A 159 -18.73 10.75 4.12
CA TYR A 159 -19.07 10.69 2.68
C TYR A 159 -18.27 9.64 1.89
N TYR A 160 -17.87 8.50 2.51
CA TYR A 160 -17.11 7.43 1.84
C TYR A 160 -17.76 6.98 0.53
N TRP A 161 -19.09 7.03 0.42
CA TRP A 161 -19.85 6.69 -0.78
C TRP A 161 -19.43 7.52 -2.01
N LEU A 162 -18.90 8.74 -1.82
CA LEU A 162 -18.32 9.52 -2.92
C LEU A 162 -17.11 8.82 -3.55
N SER A 163 -16.38 7.98 -2.81
CA SER A 163 -15.27 7.22 -3.35
C SER A 163 -15.71 6.21 -4.41
N GLN A 164 -16.98 5.83 -4.42
CA GLN A 164 -17.55 4.96 -5.44
C GLN A 164 -17.79 5.68 -6.77
N VAL A 165 -17.81 7.00 -6.78
CA VAL A 165 -17.98 7.80 -7.99
C VAL A 165 -16.64 7.90 -8.71
N PRO A 166 -16.52 7.48 -9.98
CA PRO A 166 -15.22 7.34 -10.67
C PRO A 166 -14.35 8.60 -10.63
N PHE A 167 -14.93 9.78 -10.82
CA PHE A 167 -14.16 11.03 -10.80
C PHE A 167 -13.67 11.45 -9.41
N VAL A 168 -14.30 10.99 -8.33
CA VAL A 168 -13.88 11.29 -6.96
C VAL A 168 -12.71 10.42 -6.53
N ARG A 169 -12.50 9.26 -7.17
CA ARG A 169 -11.34 8.39 -6.90
C ARG A 169 -10.02 9.09 -7.15
N SER A 170 -10.00 9.96 -8.15
CA SER A 170 -8.82 10.71 -8.57
C SER A 170 -8.64 12.04 -7.83
N SER A 171 -9.64 12.47 -7.06
CA SER A 171 -9.54 13.73 -6.33
C SER A 171 -8.60 13.62 -5.14
N SER A 172 -7.79 14.64 -4.89
CA SER A 172 -6.95 14.79 -3.70
C SER A 172 -7.75 15.24 -2.46
N TYR A 173 -9.07 15.21 -2.55
CA TYR A 173 -9.93 15.64 -1.47
C TYR A 173 -9.75 14.76 -0.24
N CYS A 174 -9.22 15.36 0.82
CA CYS A 174 -9.11 14.79 2.14
C CYS A 174 -9.82 15.69 3.15
N VAL A 175 -10.78 15.13 3.88
CA VAL A 175 -11.36 15.82 5.04
C VAL A 175 -10.39 15.65 6.21
N ASN A 176 -10.08 16.70 6.96
CA ASN A 176 -9.35 16.56 8.21
C ASN A 176 -10.23 15.83 9.23
N TYR A 177 -9.82 14.63 9.54
CA TYR A 177 -10.55 13.70 10.39
C TYR A 177 -9.57 13.03 11.34
N SER A 178 -9.78 13.21 12.63
CA SER A 178 -8.96 12.59 13.66
C SER A 178 -9.68 11.32 14.13
N LEU A 179 -9.05 10.18 13.94
CA LEU A 179 -9.48 8.93 14.53
C LEU A 179 -8.98 8.82 15.97
N ASP A 180 -9.68 8.04 16.79
CA ASP A 180 -9.20 7.68 18.10
C ASP A 180 -7.80 7.06 18.05
N PRO A 181 -6.97 7.24 19.08
CA PRO A 181 -5.66 6.61 19.14
C PRO A 181 -5.77 5.09 18.99
N PRO A 182 -4.80 4.45 18.38
CA PRO A 182 -4.84 3.02 18.13
C PRO A 182 -4.90 2.23 19.46
N LYS A 183 -5.72 1.17 19.47
CA LYS A 183 -5.85 0.22 20.58
C LYS A 183 -4.84 -0.93 20.50
N TRP A 184 -3.95 -0.91 19.53
CA TRP A 184 -2.89 -1.90 19.31
C TRP A 184 -1.52 -1.24 19.49
N ALA A 185 -0.54 -2.03 19.90
CA ALA A 185 0.81 -1.50 20.12
C ALA A 185 1.63 -1.46 18.83
N TRP A 186 1.54 -2.53 17.98
CA TRP A 186 2.38 -2.63 16.78
C TRP A 186 1.62 -3.09 15.55
N ILE A 187 0.95 -4.25 15.58
CA ILE A 187 0.26 -4.80 14.40
C ILE A 187 -1.19 -4.33 14.39
N SER A 188 -1.54 -3.52 13.38
CA SER A 188 -2.92 -3.07 13.21
C SER A 188 -3.84 -4.23 12.80
N PRO A 189 -5.17 -4.16 13.10
CA PRO A 189 -6.13 -5.15 12.63
C PRO A 189 -6.10 -5.36 11.12
N ILE A 190 -5.97 -4.28 10.35
CA ILE A 190 -5.85 -4.33 8.88
C ILE A 190 -4.57 -5.07 8.48
N ALA A 191 -3.42 -4.74 9.10
CA ALA A 191 -2.17 -5.43 8.78
C ALA A 191 -2.24 -6.92 9.13
N ASN A 192 -2.84 -7.27 10.27
CA ASN A 192 -3.06 -8.66 10.69
C ASN A 192 -3.86 -9.44 9.64
N ASP A 193 -5.02 -8.92 9.26
CA ASP A 193 -5.92 -9.60 8.31
C ASP A 193 -5.26 -9.79 6.94
N TYR A 194 -4.63 -8.75 6.41
CA TYR A 194 -4.08 -8.80 5.06
C TYR A 194 -2.71 -9.48 4.96
N LEU A 195 -1.90 -9.51 6.02
CA LEU A 195 -0.73 -10.39 6.06
C LEU A 195 -1.14 -11.87 6.02
N ARG A 196 -2.16 -12.25 6.78
CA ARG A 196 -2.71 -13.61 6.76
C ARG A 196 -3.23 -13.95 5.36
N LYS A 197 -4.08 -13.11 4.77
CA LYS A 197 -4.58 -13.30 3.39
C LYS A 197 -3.45 -13.41 2.38
N SER A 198 -2.39 -12.62 2.51
CA SER A 198 -1.24 -12.65 1.60
C SER A 198 -0.47 -13.97 1.72
N TYR A 199 -0.23 -14.42 2.94
CA TYR A 199 0.43 -15.69 3.21
C TYR A 199 -0.39 -16.87 2.63
N GLU A 200 -1.68 -16.94 2.96
CA GLU A 200 -2.60 -17.98 2.49
C GLU A 200 -2.72 -17.99 0.96
N LEU A 201 -2.79 -16.80 0.33
CA LEU A 201 -2.83 -16.69 -1.12
C LEU A 201 -1.56 -17.24 -1.77
N ALA A 202 -0.39 -16.89 -1.25
CA ALA A 202 0.88 -17.38 -1.76
C ALA A 202 0.99 -18.91 -1.58
N GLU A 203 0.66 -19.43 -0.40
CA GLU A 203 0.66 -20.86 -0.10
C GLU A 203 -0.27 -21.63 -1.03
N SER A 204 -1.50 -21.12 -1.27
CA SER A 204 -2.47 -21.75 -2.19
C SER A 204 -1.96 -21.86 -3.63
N LYS A 205 -0.95 -21.08 -3.99
CA LYS A 205 -0.32 -21.04 -5.32
C LYS A 205 1.07 -21.69 -5.36
N ASN A 206 1.53 -22.30 -4.27
CA ASN A 206 2.88 -22.81 -4.10
C ASN A 206 3.97 -21.76 -4.37
N VAL A 207 3.71 -20.51 -3.99
CA VAL A 207 4.65 -19.39 -4.06
C VAL A 207 5.19 -19.12 -2.67
N LYS A 208 6.50 -19.01 -2.52
CA LYS A 208 7.11 -18.69 -1.23
C LYS A 208 6.78 -17.24 -0.85
N PHE A 209 6.31 -17.03 0.38
CA PHE A 209 6.05 -15.69 0.91
C PHE A 209 7.08 -15.30 1.95
N LYS A 210 7.65 -14.11 1.81
CA LYS A 210 8.59 -13.53 2.77
C LYS A 210 8.13 -12.15 3.19
N LEU A 211 8.31 -11.85 4.46
CA LEU A 211 8.18 -10.52 5.02
C LEU A 211 9.57 -10.04 5.44
N ILE A 212 10.03 -8.91 4.90
CA ILE A 212 11.39 -8.40 5.11
C ILE A 212 11.28 -6.96 5.63
N PRO A 213 11.92 -6.62 6.78
CA PRO A 213 11.94 -5.25 7.26
C PRO A 213 12.84 -4.37 6.40
N SER A 214 12.41 -3.17 6.08
CA SER A 214 13.33 -2.14 5.63
C SER A 214 14.16 -1.61 6.80
N PRO A 215 15.37 -1.09 6.58
CA PRO A 215 16.17 -0.50 7.65
C PRO A 215 15.47 0.67 8.33
N ILE A 216 15.74 0.84 9.61
CA ILE A 216 15.15 1.86 10.47
C ILE A 216 16.26 2.74 11.04
N ARG A 217 15.95 3.99 11.31
CA ARG A 217 16.86 4.91 12.04
C ARG A 217 17.13 4.39 13.44
N LEU A 218 18.37 4.45 13.88
CA LEU A 218 18.81 3.99 15.19
C LEU A 218 18.09 4.70 16.36
N ASP A 219 17.76 5.97 16.20
CA ASP A 219 17.04 6.73 17.22
C ASP A 219 15.58 6.30 17.43
N ARG A 220 15.06 5.41 16.56
CA ARG A 220 13.72 4.83 16.66
C ARG A 220 13.73 3.41 17.26
N GLU A 221 14.89 2.88 17.62
CA GLU A 221 15.03 1.51 18.14
C GLU A 221 14.14 1.26 19.35
N ASN A 222 14.26 2.11 20.37
CA ASN A 222 13.49 1.94 21.60
C ASN A 222 11.97 1.97 21.35
N GLU A 223 11.49 2.82 20.46
CA GLU A 223 10.08 2.93 20.12
C GLU A 223 9.58 1.64 19.47
N ILE A 224 10.28 1.17 18.44
CA ILE A 224 9.89 -0.03 17.70
C ILE A 224 9.98 -1.26 18.59
N MET A 225 11.09 -1.45 19.30
CA MET A 225 11.27 -2.63 20.14
C MET A 225 10.27 -2.67 21.30
N SER A 226 9.94 -1.51 21.89
CA SER A 226 8.90 -1.41 22.92
C SER A 226 7.52 -1.74 22.36
N ALA A 227 7.19 -1.28 21.15
CA ALA A 227 5.92 -1.58 20.50
C ALA A 227 5.79 -3.09 20.18
N ILE A 228 6.85 -3.70 19.65
CA ILE A 228 6.91 -5.15 19.39
C ILE A 228 6.71 -5.94 20.69
N GLN A 229 7.46 -5.59 21.74
CA GLN A 229 7.35 -6.28 23.02
C GLN A 229 5.96 -6.14 23.67
N ALA A 230 5.35 -4.96 23.58
CA ALA A 230 3.99 -4.74 24.04
C ALA A 230 2.97 -5.60 23.25
N SER A 231 3.12 -5.65 21.92
CA SER A 231 2.27 -6.48 21.07
C SER A 231 2.36 -7.97 21.40
N ILE A 232 3.57 -8.47 21.67
CA ILE A 232 3.81 -9.86 22.09
C ILE A 232 3.16 -10.11 23.47
N ASN A 233 3.39 -9.23 24.45
CA ASN A 233 2.87 -9.37 25.80
C ASN A 233 1.33 -9.35 25.82
N ASN A 234 0.73 -8.51 24.99
CA ASN A 234 -0.72 -8.37 24.87
C ASN A 234 -1.36 -9.46 23.99
N LYS A 235 -0.56 -10.30 23.33
CA LYS A 235 -1.02 -11.31 22.36
C LYS A 235 -1.93 -10.72 21.29
N GLU A 236 -1.52 -9.58 20.73
CA GLU A 236 -2.34 -8.81 19.79
C GLU A 236 -2.62 -9.54 18.48
N SER A 237 -1.77 -10.47 18.09
CA SER A 237 -1.91 -11.23 16.86
C SER A 237 -1.27 -12.62 16.97
N ASP A 238 -1.99 -13.63 16.48
CA ASP A 238 -1.44 -14.99 16.34
C ASP A 238 -0.30 -15.03 15.32
N LEU A 239 -0.24 -14.07 14.40
CA LEU A 239 0.85 -13.96 13.42
C LEU A 239 2.21 -13.82 14.10
N LEU A 240 2.27 -13.22 15.30
CA LEU A 240 3.50 -13.09 16.08
C LEU A 240 4.17 -14.41 16.39
N ASN A 241 3.41 -15.51 16.40
CA ASN A 241 3.91 -16.87 16.66
C ASN A 241 4.35 -17.60 15.38
N LEU A 242 4.10 -17.02 14.20
CA LEU A 242 4.51 -17.63 12.94
C LEU A 242 5.98 -17.35 12.64
N ASP A 243 6.66 -18.31 12.04
CA ASP A 243 8.06 -18.20 11.64
C ASP A 243 8.33 -16.96 10.76
N ILE A 244 7.37 -16.60 9.92
CA ILE A 244 7.51 -15.42 9.06
C ILE A 244 7.65 -14.12 9.87
N MET A 245 6.90 -13.97 10.96
CA MET A 245 6.99 -12.80 11.83
C MET A 245 8.20 -12.84 12.74
N GLN A 246 8.56 -14.01 13.25
CA GLN A 246 9.77 -14.19 14.05
C GLN A 246 11.02 -13.88 13.21
N ASN A 247 11.06 -14.35 11.97
CA ASN A 247 12.13 -14.03 11.03
C ASN A 247 12.16 -12.53 10.71
N TYR A 248 11.00 -11.91 10.47
CA TYR A 248 10.92 -10.46 10.25
C TYR A 248 11.49 -9.66 11.42
N ILE A 249 11.09 -9.98 12.65
CA ILE A 249 11.58 -9.31 13.86
C ILE A 249 13.10 -9.49 14.00
N SER A 250 13.61 -10.68 13.76
CA SER A 250 15.05 -10.99 13.87
C SER A 250 15.91 -10.27 12.84
N MET A 251 15.32 -9.88 11.70
CA MET A 251 16.00 -9.17 10.61
C MET A 251 15.91 -7.65 10.73
N ILE A 252 15.20 -7.10 11.73
CA ILE A 252 15.13 -5.65 11.93
C ILE A 252 16.54 -5.09 12.11
N ASN A 253 16.91 -4.14 11.26
CA ASN A 253 18.22 -3.51 11.25
C ASN A 253 18.11 -2.01 11.51
N PHE A 254 18.85 -1.53 12.50
CA PHE A 254 18.93 -0.12 12.86
C PHE A 254 20.20 0.49 12.27
N MET A 255 20.05 1.61 11.58
CA MET A 255 21.13 2.31 10.90
C MET A 255 21.30 3.72 11.45
N ASP A 256 22.53 4.24 11.34
CA ASP A 256 22.85 5.60 11.79
C ASP A 256 21.90 6.64 11.17
N THR A 257 21.48 7.61 11.98
CA THR A 257 20.54 8.67 11.57
C THR A 257 21.05 9.51 10.42
N SER A 258 22.37 9.62 10.27
CA SER A 258 23.00 10.36 9.17
C SER A 258 22.70 9.75 7.79
N CYS A 259 22.36 8.47 7.75
CA CYS A 259 21.99 7.76 6.53
C CYS A 259 20.60 8.17 5.99
N PHE A 260 19.78 8.84 6.79
CA PHE A 260 18.41 9.17 6.45
C PHE A 260 18.22 10.64 6.11
N PHE A 261 17.34 10.90 5.14
CA PHE A 261 16.91 12.22 4.74
C PHE A 261 15.87 12.80 5.73
N ASP A 262 14.94 11.95 6.17
CA ASP A 262 13.92 12.26 7.16
C ASP A 262 13.84 11.12 8.20
N ASN A 263 12.71 10.96 8.85
CA ASN A 263 12.51 9.92 9.86
C ASN A 263 12.45 8.49 9.28
N ILE A 264 12.33 8.32 7.96
CA ILE A 264 12.03 7.04 7.31
C ILE A 264 12.89 6.81 6.07
N HIS A 265 13.12 7.84 5.24
CA HIS A 265 13.71 7.70 3.91
C HIS A 265 15.23 7.91 3.91
N PHE A 266 15.93 7.14 3.10
CA PHE A 266 17.39 7.25 2.93
C PHE A 266 17.81 8.51 2.18
N LYS A 267 18.97 9.07 2.56
CA LYS A 267 19.61 10.17 1.85
C LYS A 267 20.24 9.76 0.53
N THR A 268 20.76 8.54 0.44
CA THR A 268 21.51 8.05 -0.72
C THR A 268 21.01 6.70 -1.18
N GLN A 269 21.06 6.47 -2.49
CA GLN A 269 20.70 5.20 -3.10
C GLN A 269 21.79 4.12 -2.93
N ASP A 270 22.94 4.43 -2.29
CA ASP A 270 24.04 3.48 -2.13
C ASP A 270 23.84 2.52 -0.94
N ILE A 271 23.10 2.95 0.07
CA ILE A 271 22.73 2.09 1.22
C ILE A 271 21.96 0.84 0.78
N PRO A 272 21.02 0.93 -0.19
CA PRO A 272 20.27 -0.21 -0.69
C PRO A 272 21.11 -1.36 -1.22
N LYS A 273 22.22 -1.10 -1.90
CA LYS A 273 23.04 -2.17 -2.50
C LYS A 273 23.66 -3.09 -1.45
N ALA A 274 24.15 -2.53 -0.35
CA ALA A 274 24.67 -3.30 0.78
C ALA A 274 23.57 -4.11 1.49
N TYR A 275 22.36 -3.55 1.57
CA TYR A 275 21.20 -4.21 2.17
C TYR A 275 20.67 -5.33 1.29
N LEU A 276 20.65 -5.16 -0.03
CA LEU A 276 20.17 -6.13 -1.01
C LEU A 276 21.09 -7.34 -1.16
N ILE A 277 22.40 -7.18 -1.05
CA ILE A 277 23.39 -8.25 -1.14
C ILE A 277 23.22 -9.29 -0.01
N GLN A 278 22.60 -8.91 1.12
CA GLN A 278 22.33 -9.85 2.22
C GLN A 278 21.22 -10.87 1.91
N TYR A 279 20.39 -10.61 0.89
CA TYR A 279 19.25 -11.47 0.52
C TYR A 279 19.48 -12.28 -0.75
N ASP A 280 20.55 -12.03 -1.49
CA ASP A 280 20.95 -12.80 -2.67
C ASP A 280 21.79 -14.06 -2.31
N LYS A 281 21.99 -14.31 -1.02
CA LYS A 281 22.62 -15.53 -0.49
C LYS A 281 21.58 -16.41 0.21
#